data_516e67d88f6acd58af79d66ceaf67e75
#
_entry.id   516e67d88f6acd58af79d66ceaf67e75
#
_cell.length_a   1.000
_cell.length_b   1.000
_cell.length_c   1.000
_cell.angle_alpha   90.00
_cell.angle_beta   90.00
_cell.angle_gamma   90.00
#
_symmetry.space_group_name_H-M   'P 1'
#
loop_
_entity.id
_entity.type
_entity.pdbx_description
1 polymer ?
#
loop_
_entity_poly.entity_id
_entity_poly.type
_entity_poly.pdbx_seq_one_letter_code
_entity_poly.pdbx_strand_id
1 'polypeptide(L)'
;LWHLQPVVAQVQKTSTSAKQIKIGVSIWSSTDVLGSQSKKMLDAAGKALNVKLVYVDQGHESAAVTDSISTLAAAGCDGIIICNSADSEMTSAINTCNSAHIYLAQFYRTINKVASPQVYSLAKTAPYYIGAVHEDEVTNGYTLANMLIKKGDRHIDLEGWVAGDATFISRWQGYKKAVSEWNAAHASDKVIMSAPQYAGTTAEQGAAVANSFMNSDSKMDALIVAGGGGDPLVGSVGAIKSAGKTGKIHVVSTDFLPDLGKQLTTGGMTGESGGHYADPLYAFMMVYNAAKGNYKKPANGYDEIVNPYIYVSSTKDYDKYAKYFVSEFPYNDKELKAMANDTLPELKKQAAAISVKDVESRHSVK
;
A
#
# COMPACT_ATOMS: atom_id res chain seq x y z
N LEU A 1 37.97 36.82 41.42
CA LEU A 1 38.29 36.84 39.99
C LEU A 1 38.19 35.47 39.41
N TRP A 2 37.04 35.12 39.08
CA TRP A 2 36.62 33.76 39.20
C TRP A 2 35.94 33.27 37.99
N HIS A 3 36.44 32.27 37.39
CA HIS A 3 36.16 31.81 36.06
C HIS A 3 35.12 30.67 36.07
N LEU A 4 33.89 31.02 35.88
CA LEU A 4 32.78 30.05 35.70
C LEU A 4 32.55 29.62 34.26
N GLN A 5 33.29 30.16 33.31
CA GLN A 5 33.10 29.95 31.88
C GLN A 5 33.29 28.51 31.39
N PRO A 6 34.23 27.70 31.89
CA PRO A 6 34.40 26.32 31.39
C PRO A 6 33.21 25.39 31.68
N VAL A 7 32.51 25.63 32.80
CA VAL A 7 31.38 24.81 33.22
C VAL A 7 30.16 25.04 32.32
N VAL A 8 29.91 26.31 31.95
CA VAL A 8 28.82 26.66 31.06
C VAL A 8 29.02 26.08 29.63
N ALA A 9 30.25 26.09 29.13
CA ALA A 9 30.57 25.51 27.83
C ALA A 9 30.37 23.99 27.80
N GLN A 10 30.68 23.27 28.89
CA GLN A 10 30.46 21.83 29.02
C GLN A 10 28.98 21.49 29.07
N VAL A 11 28.17 22.26 29.80
CA VAL A 11 26.72 22.07 29.88
C VAL A 11 26.06 22.27 28.50
N GLN A 12 26.51 23.27 27.75
CA GLN A 12 25.99 23.50 26.38
C GLN A 12 26.35 22.35 25.43
N LYS A 13 27.54 21.79 25.49
CA LYS A 13 27.93 20.62 24.69
C LYS A 13 27.10 19.39 25.03
N THR A 14 26.78 19.20 26.30
CA THR A 14 25.95 18.06 26.74
C THR A 14 24.50 18.24 26.34
N SER A 15 23.97 19.48 26.33
CA SER A 15 22.60 19.77 25.93
C SER A 15 22.38 19.76 24.43
N THR A 16 23.44 19.72 23.61
CA THR A 16 23.36 19.57 22.14
C THR A 16 23.43 18.12 21.67
N SER A 17 23.40 17.15 22.58
CA SER A 17 23.29 15.75 22.19
C SER A 17 22.02 15.50 21.38
N ALA A 18 22.11 14.59 20.44
CA ALA A 18 21.09 14.35 19.45
C ALA A 18 19.68 14.21 20.02
N LYS A 19 18.78 15.08 19.62
CA LYS A 19 17.36 14.99 19.94
C LYS A 19 16.75 13.77 19.27
N GLN A 20 15.93 13.01 19.98
CA GLN A 20 15.15 11.93 19.39
C GLN A 20 14.18 12.46 18.34
N ILE A 21 14.24 11.92 17.14
CA ILE A 21 13.32 12.28 16.07
C ILE A 21 11.95 11.69 16.39
N LYS A 22 10.90 12.50 16.17
CA LYS A 22 9.51 12.13 16.34
C LYS A 22 8.82 12.15 14.99
N ILE A 23 8.19 11.03 14.61
CA ILE A 23 7.44 10.91 13.37
C ILE A 23 5.99 10.57 13.68
N GLY A 24 5.08 11.37 13.12
CA GLY A 24 3.65 11.15 13.19
C GLY A 24 3.16 10.24 12.07
N VAL A 25 2.18 9.42 12.37
CA VAL A 25 1.55 8.50 11.42
C VAL A 25 0.05 8.76 11.42
N SER A 26 -0.46 9.28 10.31
CA SER A 26 -1.89 9.46 10.09
C SER A 26 -2.40 8.37 9.16
N ILE A 27 -3.20 7.45 9.70
CA ILE A 27 -3.64 6.23 9.02
C ILE A 27 -5.14 6.02 9.24
N TRP A 28 -5.81 5.38 8.29
CA TRP A 28 -7.24 5.10 8.38
C TRP A 28 -7.59 4.26 9.62
N SER A 29 -6.78 3.25 9.92
CA SER A 29 -6.89 2.37 11.08
C SER A 29 -5.54 1.69 11.33
N SER A 30 -5.11 1.61 12.58
CA SER A 30 -3.93 0.84 13.00
C SER A 30 -4.29 -0.57 13.49
N THR A 31 -5.57 -0.94 13.41
CA THR A 31 -6.08 -2.20 14.01
C THR A 31 -6.63 -3.19 13.00
N ASP A 32 -6.97 -2.78 11.79
CA ASP A 32 -7.33 -3.74 10.73
C ASP A 32 -6.09 -4.51 10.22
N VAL A 33 -6.27 -5.46 9.32
CA VAL A 33 -5.18 -6.35 8.89
C VAL A 33 -4.00 -5.57 8.31
N LEU A 34 -4.24 -4.76 7.29
CA LEU A 34 -3.16 -4.00 6.65
C LEU A 34 -2.60 -2.93 7.58
N GLY A 35 -3.46 -2.22 8.29
CA GLY A 35 -3.05 -1.18 9.23
C GLY A 35 -2.23 -1.72 10.40
N SER A 36 -2.60 -2.86 10.97
CA SER A 36 -1.84 -3.47 12.05
C SER A 36 -0.49 -4.03 11.58
N GLN A 37 -0.42 -4.59 10.39
CA GLN A 37 0.85 -5.02 9.80
C GLN A 37 1.76 -3.82 9.51
N SER A 38 1.21 -2.75 8.98
CA SER A 38 1.92 -1.48 8.75
C SER A 38 2.49 -0.93 10.06
N LYS A 39 1.67 -0.91 11.11
CA LYS A 39 2.08 -0.44 12.44
C LYS A 39 3.23 -1.27 13.01
N LYS A 40 3.15 -2.60 12.93
CA LYS A 40 4.22 -3.48 13.41
C LYS A 40 5.54 -3.21 12.69
N MET A 41 5.51 -3.01 11.38
CA MET A 41 6.70 -2.70 10.59
C MET A 41 7.28 -1.34 10.97
N LEU A 42 6.43 -0.33 11.14
CA LEU A 42 6.84 1.01 11.57
C LEU A 42 7.41 0.98 13.01
N ASP A 43 6.78 0.26 13.92
CA ASP A 43 7.24 0.13 15.29
C ASP A 43 8.64 -0.53 15.34
N ALA A 44 8.87 -1.54 14.50
CA ALA A 44 10.20 -2.16 14.38
C ALA A 44 11.25 -1.15 13.89
N ALA A 45 10.92 -0.33 12.89
CA ALA A 45 11.80 0.73 12.41
C ALA A 45 12.06 1.79 13.49
N GLY A 46 11.02 2.22 14.18
CA GLY A 46 11.13 3.18 15.29
C GLY A 46 12.05 2.68 16.40
N LYS A 47 11.92 1.41 16.76
CA LYS A 47 12.79 0.77 17.74
C LYS A 47 14.24 0.68 17.25
N ALA A 48 14.45 0.22 16.02
CA ALA A 48 15.79 0.07 15.45
C ALA A 48 16.55 1.40 15.34
N LEU A 49 15.83 2.50 15.05
CA LEU A 49 16.41 3.83 14.80
C LEU A 49 16.25 4.80 15.98
N ASN A 50 15.67 4.36 17.08
CA ASN A 50 15.35 5.22 18.22
C ASN A 50 14.49 6.44 17.82
N VAL A 51 13.43 6.19 17.05
CA VAL A 51 12.45 7.19 16.65
C VAL A 51 11.17 7.00 17.44
N LYS A 52 10.63 8.11 17.97
CA LYS A 52 9.33 8.11 18.62
C LYS A 52 8.22 8.20 17.55
N LEU A 53 7.32 7.25 17.55
CA LEU A 53 6.16 7.23 16.66
C LEU A 53 4.91 7.71 17.41
N VAL A 54 4.11 8.53 16.75
CA VAL A 54 2.83 9.03 17.27
C VAL A 54 1.76 8.72 16.23
N TYR A 55 0.79 7.89 16.58
CA TYR A 55 -0.26 7.43 15.67
C TYR A 55 -1.55 8.22 15.87
N VAL A 56 -2.22 8.58 14.78
CA VAL A 56 -3.59 9.06 14.78
C VAL A 56 -4.40 8.21 13.80
N ASP A 57 -5.41 7.51 14.32
CA ASP A 57 -6.35 6.74 13.51
C ASP A 57 -7.48 7.65 13.05
N GLN A 58 -7.72 7.68 11.74
CA GLN A 58 -8.69 8.59 11.11
C GLN A 58 -10.12 8.06 11.16
N GLY A 59 -10.30 6.75 11.37
CA GLY A 59 -11.63 6.14 11.41
C GLY A 59 -12.39 6.22 10.10
N HIS A 60 -11.69 6.34 8.96
CA HIS A 60 -12.27 6.53 7.62
C HIS A 60 -13.09 7.83 7.46
N GLU A 61 -12.83 8.84 8.30
CA GLU A 61 -13.53 10.13 8.27
C GLU A 61 -12.63 11.21 7.67
N SER A 62 -13.09 11.89 6.62
CA SER A 62 -12.31 12.92 5.92
C SER A 62 -11.92 14.09 6.85
N ALA A 63 -12.83 14.53 7.70
CA ALA A 63 -12.54 15.57 8.70
C ALA A 63 -11.43 15.16 9.65
N ALA A 64 -11.39 13.89 10.07
CA ALA A 64 -10.34 13.35 10.92
C ALA A 64 -8.99 13.26 10.19
N VAL A 65 -8.97 13.04 8.88
CA VAL A 65 -7.74 13.09 8.07
C VAL A 65 -7.11 14.47 8.17
N THR A 66 -7.88 15.52 7.95
CA THR A 66 -7.41 16.91 8.03
C THR A 66 -6.96 17.26 9.45
N ASP A 67 -7.76 16.93 10.47
CA ASP A 67 -7.48 17.25 11.87
C ASP A 67 -6.24 16.50 12.39
N SER A 68 -5.95 15.31 11.87
CA SER A 68 -4.80 14.49 12.29
C SER A 68 -3.47 15.22 12.10
N ILE A 69 -3.36 16.01 11.04
CA ILE A 69 -2.12 16.76 10.75
C ILE A 69 -1.90 17.85 11.79
N SER A 70 -2.94 18.58 12.15
CA SER A 70 -2.86 19.59 13.22
C SER A 70 -2.52 18.97 14.56
N THR A 71 -3.11 17.82 14.88
CA THR A 71 -2.81 17.06 16.11
C THR A 71 -1.35 16.64 16.16
N LEU A 72 -0.83 16.07 15.07
CA LEU A 72 0.56 15.61 15.00
C LEU A 72 1.55 16.77 14.99
N ALA A 73 1.20 17.90 14.35
CA ALA A 73 2.01 19.11 14.40
C ALA A 73 2.09 19.66 15.84
N ALA A 74 0.96 19.69 16.55
CA ALA A 74 0.92 20.12 17.96
C ALA A 74 1.70 19.15 18.87
N ALA A 75 1.81 17.88 18.52
CA ALA A 75 2.61 16.89 19.25
C ALA A 75 4.12 17.08 19.03
N GLY A 76 4.54 18.01 18.19
CA GLY A 76 5.96 18.33 17.96
C GLY A 76 6.68 17.32 17.06
N CYS A 77 5.99 16.71 16.09
CA CYS A 77 6.59 15.81 15.14
C CYS A 77 7.57 16.52 14.21
N ASP A 78 8.69 15.88 13.93
CA ASP A 78 9.71 16.35 12.97
C ASP A 78 9.33 15.96 11.53
N GLY A 79 8.62 14.86 11.39
CA GLY A 79 8.06 14.36 10.16
C GLY A 79 6.69 13.74 10.37
N ILE A 80 5.89 13.70 9.32
CA ILE A 80 4.57 13.05 9.30
C ILE A 80 4.46 12.22 8.03
N ILE A 81 3.92 11.00 8.16
CA ILE A 81 3.49 10.20 7.04
C ILE A 81 1.98 10.04 7.09
N ILE A 82 1.34 10.13 5.93
CA ILE A 82 -0.12 10.16 5.83
C ILE A 82 -0.64 9.23 4.74
N CYS A 83 -1.68 8.47 5.05
CA CYS A 83 -2.56 7.86 4.06
C CYS A 83 -3.88 8.64 4.05
N ASN A 84 -4.06 9.50 3.06
CA ASN A 84 -5.27 10.30 2.91
C ASN A 84 -6.35 9.57 2.11
N SER A 85 -7.57 10.10 2.10
CA SER A 85 -8.70 9.53 1.37
C SER A 85 -8.91 10.21 0.01
N ALA A 86 -8.74 11.52 -0.05
CA ALA A 86 -8.93 12.33 -1.26
C ALA A 86 -7.79 13.33 -1.43
N ASP A 87 -7.47 13.66 -2.68
CA ASP A 87 -6.39 14.62 -2.98
C ASP A 87 -6.62 15.99 -2.36
N SER A 88 -7.88 16.42 -2.24
CA SER A 88 -8.24 17.71 -1.63
C SER A 88 -7.75 17.88 -0.19
N GLU A 89 -7.64 16.78 0.55
CA GLU A 89 -7.12 16.79 1.92
C GLU A 89 -5.64 17.15 1.98
N MET A 90 -4.91 16.91 0.90
CA MET A 90 -3.48 17.18 0.86
C MET A 90 -3.15 18.67 0.80
N THR A 91 -4.04 19.52 0.34
CA THR A 91 -3.81 20.97 0.35
C THR A 91 -3.58 21.47 1.78
N SER A 92 -4.49 21.14 2.70
CA SER A 92 -4.36 21.52 4.11
C SER A 92 -3.15 20.84 4.78
N ALA A 93 -2.94 19.55 4.51
CA ALA A 93 -1.82 18.81 5.07
C ALA A 93 -0.47 19.42 4.67
N ILE A 94 -0.30 19.73 3.38
CA ILE A 94 0.93 20.32 2.86
C ILE A 94 1.16 21.71 3.45
N ASN A 95 0.14 22.55 3.49
CA ASN A 95 0.25 23.91 4.02
C ASN A 95 0.57 23.91 5.51
N THR A 96 -0.10 23.07 6.30
CA THR A 96 0.17 22.95 7.74
C THR A 96 1.59 22.50 8.00
N CYS A 97 2.05 21.45 7.34
CA CYS A 97 3.41 20.95 7.49
C CYS A 97 4.46 21.94 7.02
N ASN A 98 4.18 22.63 5.92
CA ASN A 98 5.07 23.67 5.40
C ASN A 98 5.27 24.82 6.41
N SER A 99 4.17 25.32 6.98
CA SER A 99 4.20 26.37 7.99
C SER A 99 4.90 25.94 9.28
N ALA A 100 4.73 24.68 9.68
CA ALA A 100 5.33 24.13 10.90
C ALA A 100 6.75 23.57 10.70
N HIS A 101 7.27 23.59 9.47
CA HIS A 101 8.56 23.00 9.09
C HIS A 101 8.64 21.51 9.44
N ILE A 102 7.58 20.77 9.10
CA ILE A 102 7.46 19.34 9.31
C ILE A 102 7.54 18.63 7.95
N TYR A 103 8.45 17.71 7.79
CA TYR A 103 8.53 16.91 6.55
C TYR A 103 7.32 15.99 6.43
N LEU A 104 6.74 15.93 5.23
CA LEU A 104 5.52 15.19 4.93
C LEU A 104 5.70 14.26 3.74
N ALA A 105 5.28 13.02 3.88
CA ALA A 105 5.19 12.05 2.78
C ALA A 105 3.87 11.28 2.85
N GLN A 106 3.37 10.86 1.68
CA GLN A 106 2.20 9.99 1.59
C GLN A 106 2.62 8.52 1.50
N PHE A 107 1.78 7.64 2.01
CA PHE A 107 1.91 6.20 1.81
C PHE A 107 0.58 5.59 1.38
N TYR A 108 0.63 4.55 0.56
CA TYR A 108 -0.51 3.91 -0.12
C TYR A 108 -1.30 4.86 -1.04
N ARG A 109 -0.85 6.07 -1.22
CA ARG A 109 -1.52 7.09 -2.02
C ARG A 109 -0.50 7.90 -2.81
N THR A 110 -0.98 8.51 -3.89
CA THR A 110 -0.26 9.52 -4.65
C THR A 110 -1.27 10.58 -5.10
N ILE A 111 -0.79 11.77 -5.42
CA ILE A 111 -1.65 12.84 -5.94
C ILE A 111 -1.86 12.62 -7.44
N ASN A 112 -3.11 12.59 -7.87
CA ASN A 112 -3.45 12.49 -9.29
C ASN A 112 -3.22 13.83 -9.98
N LYS A 113 -2.15 13.94 -10.75
CA LYS A 113 -1.75 15.19 -11.42
C LYS A 113 -2.74 15.67 -12.48
N VAL A 114 -3.53 14.76 -13.05
CA VAL A 114 -4.54 15.10 -14.07
C VAL A 114 -5.84 15.56 -13.42
N ALA A 115 -6.33 14.81 -12.42
CA ALA A 115 -7.58 15.14 -11.73
C ALA A 115 -7.42 16.27 -10.70
N SER A 116 -6.22 16.43 -10.13
CA SER A 116 -5.94 17.39 -9.05
C SER A 116 -4.71 18.24 -9.37
N PRO A 117 -4.70 19.00 -10.49
CA PRO A 117 -3.49 19.71 -10.95
C PRO A 117 -3.02 20.78 -9.97
N GLN A 118 -3.93 21.41 -9.22
CA GLN A 118 -3.59 22.45 -8.24
C GLN A 118 -2.88 21.86 -7.02
N VAL A 119 -3.37 20.74 -6.51
CA VAL A 119 -2.74 20.01 -5.40
C VAL A 119 -1.37 19.50 -5.82
N TYR A 120 -1.27 18.94 -7.01
CA TYR A 120 0.00 18.49 -7.58
C TYR A 120 1.02 19.63 -7.70
N SER A 121 0.59 20.79 -8.20
CA SER A 121 1.44 21.98 -8.32
C SER A 121 1.95 22.45 -6.94
N LEU A 122 1.07 22.47 -5.93
CA LEU A 122 1.44 22.80 -4.56
C LEU A 122 2.48 21.80 -4.00
N ALA A 123 2.25 20.51 -4.20
CA ALA A 123 3.16 19.46 -3.74
C ALA A 123 4.56 19.59 -4.35
N LYS A 124 4.65 19.95 -5.62
CA LYS A 124 5.92 20.13 -6.30
C LYS A 124 6.77 21.25 -5.72
N THR A 125 6.15 22.34 -5.28
CA THR A 125 6.85 23.56 -4.86
C THR A 125 6.97 23.70 -3.34
N ALA A 126 6.17 22.97 -2.56
CA ALA A 126 6.20 23.02 -1.10
C ALA A 126 7.46 22.32 -0.57
N PRO A 127 8.38 23.01 0.12
CA PRO A 127 9.68 22.48 0.48
C PRO A 127 9.64 21.31 1.48
N TYR A 128 8.57 21.18 2.25
CA TYR A 128 8.44 20.12 3.25
C TYR A 128 7.63 18.91 2.77
N TYR A 129 6.94 18.99 1.64
CA TYR A 129 6.34 17.82 1.04
C TYR A 129 7.39 17.08 0.20
N ILE A 130 7.78 15.88 0.61
CA ILE A 130 8.95 15.20 0.04
C ILE A 130 8.62 14.06 -0.89
N GLY A 131 7.41 13.53 -0.86
CA GLY A 131 7.03 12.53 -1.84
C GLY A 131 5.91 11.61 -1.41
N ALA A 132 5.76 10.54 -2.20
CA ALA A 132 4.73 9.53 -2.02
C ALA A 132 5.27 8.13 -2.26
N VAL A 133 4.72 7.16 -1.53
CA VAL A 133 4.99 5.73 -1.71
C VAL A 133 3.68 5.04 -2.02
N HIS A 134 3.59 4.42 -3.17
CA HIS A 134 2.35 3.78 -3.62
C HIS A 134 2.65 2.61 -4.55
N GLU A 135 1.60 1.89 -4.98
CA GLU A 135 1.68 0.80 -5.95
C GLU A 135 1.25 1.27 -7.34
N ASP A 136 1.69 0.54 -8.37
CA ASP A 136 1.18 0.67 -9.73
C ASP A 136 -0.06 -0.23 -9.89
N GLU A 137 -1.24 0.37 -9.79
CA GLU A 137 -2.51 -0.36 -9.85
C GLU A 137 -2.83 -0.88 -11.25
N VAL A 138 -2.36 -0.22 -12.31
CA VAL A 138 -2.50 -0.74 -13.67
C VAL A 138 -1.72 -2.05 -13.82
N THR A 139 -0.47 -2.08 -13.38
CA THR A 139 0.36 -3.29 -13.38
C THR A 139 -0.25 -4.38 -12.48
N ASN A 140 -0.83 -4.01 -11.35
CA ASN A 140 -1.53 -4.96 -10.48
C ASN A 140 -2.70 -5.63 -11.20
N GLY A 141 -3.58 -4.86 -11.81
CA GLY A 141 -4.69 -5.40 -12.58
C GLY A 141 -4.24 -6.28 -13.75
N TYR A 142 -3.23 -5.82 -14.47
CA TYR A 142 -2.62 -6.57 -15.58
C TYR A 142 -2.10 -7.94 -15.11
N THR A 143 -1.39 -7.99 -14.03
CA THR A 143 -0.82 -9.22 -13.47
C THR A 143 -1.90 -10.20 -13.03
N LEU A 144 -2.93 -9.71 -12.32
CA LEU A 144 -4.04 -10.54 -11.85
C LEU A 144 -4.85 -11.14 -13.01
N ALA A 145 -5.21 -10.32 -14.00
CA ALA A 145 -5.93 -10.82 -15.17
C ALA A 145 -5.12 -11.88 -15.93
N ASN A 146 -3.81 -11.67 -16.07
CA ASN A 146 -2.93 -12.64 -16.71
C ASN A 146 -2.81 -13.96 -15.94
N MET A 147 -2.96 -13.97 -14.62
CA MET A 147 -3.04 -15.23 -13.86
C MET A 147 -4.20 -16.10 -14.35
N LEU A 148 -5.36 -15.49 -14.60
CA LEU A 148 -6.55 -16.18 -15.08
C LEU A 148 -6.37 -16.65 -16.54
N ILE A 149 -5.90 -15.77 -17.39
CA ILE A 149 -5.69 -16.06 -18.82
C ILE A 149 -4.72 -17.23 -19.01
N LYS A 150 -3.63 -17.24 -18.23
CA LYS A 150 -2.64 -18.33 -18.26
C LYS A 150 -3.20 -19.66 -17.72
N LYS A 151 -4.19 -19.61 -16.84
CA LYS A 151 -4.92 -20.79 -16.38
C LYS A 151 -5.82 -21.39 -17.44
N GLY A 152 -6.12 -20.66 -18.49
CA GLY A 152 -7.03 -21.08 -19.55
C GLY A 152 -8.41 -20.44 -19.48
N ASP A 153 -8.62 -19.47 -18.61
CA ASP A 153 -9.91 -18.80 -18.48
C ASP A 153 -10.18 -17.88 -19.66
N ARG A 154 -11.39 -17.93 -20.19
CA ARG A 154 -11.78 -17.19 -21.40
C ARG A 154 -13.07 -16.38 -21.24
N HIS A 155 -13.85 -16.64 -20.17
CA HIS A 155 -15.08 -15.90 -19.82
C HIS A 155 -14.93 -15.34 -18.40
N ILE A 156 -14.38 -14.13 -18.32
CA ILE A 156 -14.05 -13.45 -17.07
C ILE A 156 -15.13 -12.43 -16.75
N ASP A 157 -15.78 -12.56 -15.62
CA ASP A 157 -16.70 -11.56 -15.11
C ASP A 157 -16.01 -10.66 -14.08
N LEU A 158 -16.40 -9.39 -14.05
CA LEU A 158 -15.74 -8.35 -13.27
C LEU A 158 -16.66 -7.78 -12.20
N GLU A 159 -16.30 -8.03 -10.94
CA GLU A 159 -16.93 -7.41 -9.79
C GLU A 159 -16.15 -6.14 -9.40
N GLY A 160 -16.78 -4.99 -9.57
CA GLY A 160 -16.22 -3.70 -9.22
C GLY A 160 -16.40 -3.38 -7.76
N TRP A 161 -15.71 -2.35 -7.28
CA TRP A 161 -15.80 -1.84 -5.92
C TRP A 161 -16.98 -0.87 -5.79
N VAL A 162 -16.70 0.41 -5.86
CA VAL A 162 -17.66 1.51 -5.88
C VAL A 162 -17.47 2.24 -7.20
N ALA A 163 -18.56 2.61 -7.87
CA ALA A 163 -18.49 3.34 -9.14
C ALA A 163 -17.72 4.65 -8.95
N GLY A 164 -16.76 4.92 -9.83
CA GLY A 164 -15.94 6.12 -9.78
C GLY A 164 -14.70 6.03 -8.89
N ASP A 165 -14.50 4.91 -8.19
CA ASP A 165 -13.29 4.71 -7.38
C ASP A 165 -12.03 4.69 -8.25
N ALA A 166 -11.08 5.58 -7.97
CA ALA A 166 -9.88 5.76 -8.77
C ALA A 166 -8.98 4.52 -8.79
N THR A 167 -8.88 3.83 -7.66
CA THR A 167 -8.08 2.60 -7.55
C THR A 167 -8.67 1.49 -8.40
N PHE A 168 -9.98 1.30 -8.32
CA PHE A 168 -10.67 0.33 -9.18
C PHE A 168 -10.49 0.66 -10.67
N ILE A 169 -10.65 1.92 -11.05
CA ILE A 169 -10.50 2.35 -12.45
C ILE A 169 -9.10 2.01 -12.97
N SER A 170 -8.05 2.21 -12.18
CA SER A 170 -6.68 1.88 -12.57
C SER A 170 -6.47 0.37 -12.70
N ARG A 171 -6.98 -0.42 -11.75
CA ARG A 171 -6.94 -1.90 -11.85
C ARG A 171 -7.68 -2.39 -13.08
N TRP A 172 -8.85 -1.82 -13.36
CA TRP A 172 -9.63 -2.15 -14.54
C TRP A 172 -8.89 -1.86 -15.84
N GLN A 173 -8.17 -0.74 -15.93
CA GLN A 173 -7.30 -0.48 -17.07
C GLN A 173 -6.27 -1.61 -17.26
N GLY A 174 -5.71 -2.12 -16.17
CA GLY A 174 -4.80 -3.25 -16.19
C GLY A 174 -5.46 -4.54 -16.69
N TYR A 175 -6.66 -4.85 -16.21
CA TYR A 175 -7.42 -6.01 -16.68
C TYR A 175 -7.69 -5.91 -18.18
N LYS A 176 -8.14 -4.75 -18.64
CA LYS A 176 -8.42 -4.52 -20.09
C LYS A 176 -7.15 -4.65 -20.92
N LYS A 177 -6.02 -4.15 -20.43
CA LYS A 177 -4.74 -4.28 -21.11
C LYS A 177 -4.34 -5.74 -21.31
N ALA A 178 -4.47 -6.55 -20.29
CA ALA A 178 -4.15 -7.99 -20.35
C ALA A 178 -5.03 -8.71 -21.37
N VAL A 179 -6.33 -8.45 -21.35
CA VAL A 179 -7.30 -9.02 -22.29
C VAL A 179 -7.01 -8.56 -23.72
N SER A 180 -6.76 -7.28 -23.92
CA SER A 180 -6.48 -6.70 -25.24
C SER A 180 -5.21 -7.28 -25.86
N GLU A 181 -4.13 -7.40 -25.08
CA GLU A 181 -2.86 -7.98 -25.55
C GLU A 181 -3.02 -9.46 -25.91
N TRP A 182 -3.71 -10.22 -25.06
CA TRP A 182 -3.98 -11.63 -25.36
C TRP A 182 -4.78 -11.77 -26.64
N ASN A 183 -5.87 -11.03 -26.79
CA ASN A 183 -6.77 -11.13 -27.93
C ASN A 183 -6.10 -10.72 -29.24
N ALA A 184 -5.19 -9.75 -29.20
CA ALA A 184 -4.40 -9.35 -30.38
C ALA A 184 -3.47 -10.46 -30.84
N ALA A 185 -2.90 -11.22 -29.92
CA ALA A 185 -1.97 -12.32 -30.22
C ALA A 185 -2.67 -13.67 -30.46
N HIS A 186 -3.94 -13.82 -30.06
CA HIS A 186 -4.69 -15.08 -30.09
C HIS A 186 -6.09 -14.87 -30.64
N ALA A 187 -6.20 -14.46 -31.91
CA ALA A 187 -7.47 -14.09 -32.57
C ALA A 187 -8.52 -15.23 -32.59
N SER A 188 -8.07 -16.50 -32.55
CA SER A 188 -8.95 -17.66 -32.52
C SER A 188 -9.25 -18.22 -31.13
N ASP A 189 -8.67 -17.60 -30.08
CA ASP A 189 -8.81 -18.03 -28.68
C ASP A 189 -8.96 -16.81 -27.76
N LYS A 190 -9.97 -16.01 -28.03
CA LYS A 190 -10.17 -14.72 -27.35
C LYS A 190 -10.73 -14.88 -25.95
N VAL A 191 -10.32 -13.97 -25.08
CA VAL A 191 -10.91 -13.73 -23.76
C VAL A 191 -12.06 -12.73 -23.90
N ILE A 192 -13.17 -13.03 -23.27
CA ILE A 192 -14.30 -12.13 -23.10
C ILE A 192 -14.32 -11.70 -21.63
N MET A 193 -14.32 -10.40 -21.39
CA MET A 193 -14.46 -9.83 -20.04
C MET A 193 -15.71 -8.96 -19.99
N SER A 194 -16.55 -9.16 -18.97
CA SER A 194 -17.76 -8.39 -18.78
C SER A 194 -17.47 -6.93 -18.43
N ALA A 195 -18.47 -6.07 -18.61
CA ALA A 195 -18.51 -4.80 -17.91
C ALA A 195 -18.59 -5.06 -16.39
N PRO A 196 -18.13 -4.11 -15.55
CA PRO A 196 -18.19 -4.32 -14.11
C PRO A 196 -19.63 -4.28 -13.58
N GLN A 197 -19.94 -5.18 -12.64
CA GLN A 197 -21.03 -5.01 -11.70
C GLN A 197 -20.45 -4.56 -10.38
N TYR A 198 -20.94 -3.47 -9.81
CA TYR A 198 -20.39 -2.87 -8.60
C TYR A 198 -21.00 -3.49 -7.36
N ALA A 199 -20.16 -4.07 -6.52
CA ALA A 199 -20.59 -4.73 -5.30
C ALA A 199 -20.82 -3.74 -4.15
N GLY A 200 -20.02 -2.67 -4.07
CA GLY A 200 -19.94 -1.86 -2.87
C GLY A 200 -18.96 -2.48 -1.87
N THR A 201 -19.26 -2.40 -0.56
CA THR A 201 -18.26 -2.65 0.50
C THR A 201 -18.55 -3.83 1.41
N THR A 202 -19.64 -4.56 1.19
CA THR A 202 -20.07 -5.63 2.09
C THR A 202 -19.98 -7.02 1.47
N ALA A 203 -19.87 -8.03 2.31
CA ALA A 203 -19.91 -9.44 1.90
C ALA A 203 -21.24 -9.79 1.21
N GLU A 204 -22.35 -9.28 1.72
CA GLU A 204 -23.69 -9.51 1.15
C GLU A 204 -23.78 -8.98 -0.28
N GLN A 205 -23.28 -7.77 -0.50
CA GLN A 205 -23.25 -7.16 -1.83
C GLN A 205 -22.32 -7.94 -2.79
N GLY A 206 -21.17 -8.39 -2.33
CA GLY A 206 -20.28 -9.24 -3.11
C GLY A 206 -20.91 -10.55 -3.51
N ALA A 207 -21.58 -11.22 -2.57
CA ALA A 207 -22.33 -12.45 -2.84
C ALA A 207 -23.44 -12.22 -3.90
N ALA A 208 -24.17 -11.11 -3.79
CA ALA A 208 -25.23 -10.78 -4.74
C ALA A 208 -24.69 -10.59 -6.15
N VAL A 209 -23.53 -9.93 -6.32
CA VAL A 209 -22.90 -9.75 -7.63
C VAL A 209 -22.42 -11.10 -8.20
N ALA A 210 -21.76 -11.92 -7.38
CA ALA A 210 -21.32 -13.24 -7.82
C ALA A 210 -22.50 -14.12 -8.27
N ASN A 211 -23.60 -14.11 -7.51
CA ASN A 211 -24.82 -14.82 -7.88
C ASN A 211 -25.45 -14.29 -9.16
N SER A 212 -25.47 -12.97 -9.35
CA SER A 212 -25.95 -12.34 -10.57
C SER A 212 -25.17 -12.81 -11.79
N PHE A 213 -23.86 -12.85 -11.72
CA PHE A 213 -23.03 -13.36 -12.81
C PHE A 213 -23.23 -14.85 -13.06
N MET A 214 -23.29 -15.67 -12.02
CA MET A 214 -23.54 -17.11 -12.18
C MET A 214 -24.89 -17.39 -12.84
N ASN A 215 -25.89 -16.55 -12.57
CA ASN A 215 -27.22 -16.70 -13.17
C ASN A 215 -27.30 -16.18 -14.61
N SER A 216 -26.55 -15.14 -14.95
CA SER A 216 -26.62 -14.48 -16.27
C SER A 216 -25.55 -14.95 -17.25
N ASP A 217 -24.45 -15.53 -16.80
CA ASP A 217 -23.34 -16.00 -17.61
C ASP A 217 -22.99 -17.46 -17.26
N SER A 218 -23.64 -18.38 -17.96
CA SER A 218 -23.40 -19.83 -17.76
C SER A 218 -22.01 -20.28 -18.20
N LYS A 219 -21.26 -19.45 -18.94
CA LYS A 219 -19.92 -19.74 -19.44
C LYS A 219 -18.83 -19.15 -18.55
N MET A 220 -19.18 -18.41 -17.51
CA MET A 220 -18.19 -17.82 -16.60
C MET A 220 -17.25 -18.90 -16.05
N ASP A 221 -15.96 -18.75 -16.33
CA ASP A 221 -14.91 -19.61 -15.81
C ASP A 221 -14.00 -18.88 -14.84
N ALA A 222 -14.13 -17.56 -14.74
CA ALA A 222 -13.35 -16.75 -13.79
C ALA A 222 -14.12 -15.51 -13.34
N LEU A 223 -13.80 -15.07 -12.11
CA LEU A 223 -14.30 -13.84 -11.51
C LEU A 223 -13.11 -13.02 -11.02
N ILE A 224 -13.01 -11.78 -11.45
CA ILE A 224 -12.11 -10.79 -10.84
C ILE A 224 -12.94 -9.99 -9.86
N VAL A 225 -12.51 -9.98 -8.60
CA VAL A 225 -13.05 -9.09 -7.58
C VAL A 225 -12.04 -7.96 -7.38
N ALA A 226 -12.51 -6.73 -7.49
CA ALA A 226 -11.66 -5.55 -7.53
C ALA A 226 -10.78 -5.36 -6.28
N GLY A 227 -11.17 -5.96 -5.17
CA GLY A 227 -10.50 -5.81 -3.88
C GLY A 227 -11.20 -4.78 -3.00
N GLY A 228 -10.56 -4.36 -1.95
CA GLY A 228 -11.09 -3.31 -1.09
C GLY A 228 -11.46 -3.78 0.32
N GLY A 229 -10.58 -4.50 0.99
CA GLY A 229 -10.70 -4.80 2.40
C GLY A 229 -11.28 -6.17 2.75
N GLY A 230 -11.54 -7.01 1.76
CA GLY A 230 -11.88 -8.42 1.97
C GLY A 230 -13.36 -8.75 1.99
N ASP A 231 -14.24 -7.89 2.48
CA ASP A 231 -15.65 -8.24 2.70
C ASP A 231 -16.42 -8.63 1.43
N PRO A 232 -16.39 -7.87 0.32
CA PRO A 232 -17.05 -8.31 -0.90
C PRO A 232 -16.49 -9.62 -1.42
N LEU A 233 -15.17 -9.81 -1.33
CA LEU A 233 -14.50 -11.04 -1.76
C LEU A 233 -14.95 -12.24 -0.93
N VAL A 234 -15.04 -12.09 0.38
CA VAL A 234 -15.57 -13.15 1.28
C VAL A 234 -16.95 -13.58 0.83
N GLY A 235 -17.82 -12.62 0.53
CA GLY A 235 -19.16 -12.90 0.03
C GLY A 235 -19.17 -13.62 -1.31
N SER A 236 -18.34 -13.20 -2.26
CA SER A 236 -18.24 -13.80 -3.59
C SER A 236 -17.71 -15.22 -3.55
N VAL A 237 -16.66 -15.47 -2.77
CA VAL A 237 -16.10 -16.81 -2.55
C VAL A 237 -17.14 -17.73 -1.92
N GLY A 238 -17.88 -17.24 -0.92
CA GLY A 238 -18.96 -17.96 -0.28
C GLY A 238 -20.12 -18.31 -1.22
N ALA A 239 -20.52 -17.38 -2.10
CA ALA A 239 -21.58 -17.60 -3.08
C ALA A 239 -21.18 -18.68 -4.11
N ILE A 240 -19.94 -18.64 -4.59
CA ILE A 240 -19.41 -19.63 -5.53
C ILE A 240 -19.38 -21.02 -4.87
N LYS A 241 -18.96 -21.08 -3.61
CA LYS A 241 -18.98 -22.34 -2.82
C LYS A 241 -20.40 -22.88 -2.65
N SER A 242 -21.34 -22.04 -2.28
CA SER A 242 -22.74 -22.42 -2.10
C SER A 242 -23.38 -22.93 -3.39
N ALA A 243 -22.93 -22.43 -4.53
CA ALA A 243 -23.37 -22.88 -5.85
C ALA A 243 -22.68 -24.19 -6.32
N GLY A 244 -21.76 -24.73 -5.53
CA GLY A 244 -21.00 -25.94 -5.88
C GLY A 244 -19.97 -25.71 -6.99
N LYS A 245 -19.48 -24.48 -7.17
CA LYS A 245 -18.59 -24.11 -8.29
C LYS A 245 -17.15 -23.76 -7.85
N THR A 246 -16.79 -24.08 -6.60
CA THR A 246 -15.41 -23.93 -6.13
C THR A 246 -14.44 -24.71 -7.03
N GLY A 247 -13.39 -24.03 -7.51
CA GLY A 247 -12.42 -24.60 -8.44
C GLY A 247 -12.85 -24.64 -9.89
N LYS A 248 -14.15 -24.50 -10.18
CA LYS A 248 -14.69 -24.35 -11.54
C LYS A 248 -14.70 -22.90 -12.00
N ILE A 249 -14.91 -21.98 -11.08
CA ILE A 249 -14.76 -20.54 -11.29
C ILE A 249 -13.51 -20.10 -10.55
N HIS A 250 -12.50 -19.68 -11.29
CA HIS A 250 -11.26 -19.17 -10.73
C HIS A 250 -11.48 -17.73 -10.25
N VAL A 251 -10.92 -17.39 -9.09
CA VAL A 251 -11.10 -16.07 -8.48
C VAL A 251 -9.75 -15.44 -8.18
N VAL A 252 -9.58 -14.20 -8.61
CA VAL A 252 -8.44 -13.35 -8.23
C VAL A 252 -8.92 -12.05 -7.63
N SER A 253 -8.14 -11.46 -6.75
CA SER A 253 -8.44 -10.19 -6.10
C SER A 253 -7.19 -9.53 -5.55
N THR A 254 -7.37 -8.39 -4.91
CA THR A 254 -6.34 -7.66 -4.16
C THR A 254 -6.75 -7.56 -2.70
N ASP A 255 -5.77 -7.52 -1.82
CA ASP A 255 -5.87 -7.56 -0.35
C ASP A 255 -6.20 -8.97 0.17
N PHE A 256 -5.18 -9.57 0.77
CA PHE A 256 -5.22 -10.98 1.16
C PHE A 256 -6.37 -11.29 2.12
N LEU A 257 -7.15 -12.32 1.79
CA LEU A 257 -8.11 -12.90 2.71
C LEU A 257 -7.40 -13.41 3.97
N PRO A 258 -8.05 -13.30 5.15
CA PRO A 258 -7.50 -13.88 6.38
C PRO A 258 -7.22 -15.37 6.28
N ASP A 259 -8.04 -16.12 5.52
CA ASP A 259 -7.92 -17.56 5.31
C ASP A 259 -7.40 -17.91 3.91
N LEU A 260 -6.61 -17.03 3.29
CA LEU A 260 -6.13 -17.21 1.92
C LEU A 260 -5.43 -18.57 1.72
N GLY A 261 -4.62 -19.01 2.66
CA GLY A 261 -3.94 -20.31 2.56
C GLY A 261 -4.92 -21.47 2.37
N LYS A 262 -6.01 -21.47 3.13
CA LYS A 262 -7.08 -22.46 2.99
C LYS A 262 -7.80 -22.34 1.66
N GLN A 263 -8.11 -21.12 1.22
CA GLN A 263 -8.81 -20.89 -0.05
C GLN A 263 -7.96 -21.30 -1.26
N LEU A 264 -6.66 -21.10 -1.21
CA LEU A 264 -5.74 -21.59 -2.24
C LEU A 264 -5.69 -23.14 -2.27
N THR A 265 -5.72 -23.77 -1.11
CA THR A 265 -5.71 -25.23 -1.01
C THR A 265 -6.98 -25.87 -1.54
N THR A 266 -8.14 -25.27 -1.24
CA THR A 266 -9.46 -25.80 -1.64
C THR A 266 -9.91 -25.36 -3.03
N GLY A 267 -9.21 -24.41 -3.66
CA GLY A 267 -9.58 -23.84 -4.95
C GLY A 267 -10.57 -22.69 -4.90
N GLY A 268 -10.89 -22.19 -3.70
CA GLY A 268 -11.74 -21.00 -3.53
C GLY A 268 -11.10 -19.72 -4.06
N MET A 269 -9.78 -19.63 -4.01
CA MET A 269 -8.98 -18.57 -4.63
C MET A 269 -7.94 -19.18 -5.56
N THR A 270 -7.70 -18.51 -6.67
CA THR A 270 -6.65 -18.85 -7.65
C THR A 270 -5.38 -18.04 -7.38
N GLY A 271 -5.53 -16.81 -6.97
CA GLY A 271 -4.43 -15.94 -6.63
C GLY A 271 -4.91 -14.61 -6.08
N GLU A 272 -4.05 -13.95 -5.36
CA GLU A 272 -4.27 -12.61 -4.84
C GLU A 272 -2.99 -11.78 -4.86
N SER A 273 -3.16 -10.48 -4.94
CA SER A 273 -2.13 -9.49 -4.62
C SER A 273 -2.41 -8.87 -3.25
N GLY A 274 -1.35 -8.49 -2.55
CA GLY A 274 -1.46 -7.88 -1.22
C GLY A 274 -0.10 -7.81 -0.56
N GLY A 275 -0.07 -7.82 0.76
CA GLY A 275 1.18 -7.89 1.53
C GLY A 275 2.10 -6.69 1.37
N HIS A 276 1.59 -5.55 0.90
CA HIS A 276 2.35 -4.34 0.59
C HIS A 276 2.52 -3.41 1.80
N TYR A 277 2.53 -3.96 2.98
CA TYR A 277 2.58 -3.19 4.23
C TYR A 277 3.94 -2.55 4.52
N ALA A 278 4.91 -2.73 3.64
CA ALA A 278 6.18 -2.00 3.69
C ALA A 278 6.09 -0.56 3.17
N ASP A 279 5.02 -0.17 2.50
CA ASP A 279 4.85 1.19 1.97
C ASP A 279 5.10 2.27 3.04
N PRO A 280 4.44 2.23 4.21
CA PRO A 280 4.69 3.26 5.22
C PRO A 280 6.12 3.24 5.75
N LEU A 281 6.81 2.11 5.71
CA LEU A 281 8.24 2.06 6.06
C LEU A 281 9.08 2.92 5.12
N TYR A 282 8.83 2.86 3.83
CA TYR A 282 9.56 3.69 2.86
C TYR A 282 9.23 5.17 3.01
N ALA A 283 7.97 5.51 3.27
CA ALA A 283 7.59 6.88 3.59
C ALA A 283 8.27 7.37 4.88
N PHE A 284 8.32 6.51 5.91
CA PHE A 284 9.06 6.76 7.14
C PHE A 284 10.53 7.06 6.86
N MET A 285 11.19 6.24 6.05
CA MET A 285 12.61 6.43 5.71
C MET A 285 12.84 7.75 4.95
N MET A 286 11.93 8.14 4.08
CA MET A 286 11.99 9.43 3.39
C MET A 286 11.95 10.60 4.38
N VAL A 287 10.97 10.65 5.27
CA VAL A 287 10.86 11.75 6.25
C VAL A 287 11.96 11.70 7.30
N TYR A 288 12.38 10.51 7.72
CA TYR A 288 13.51 10.33 8.63
C TYR A 288 14.80 10.89 8.04
N ASN A 289 15.13 10.53 6.81
CA ASN A 289 16.33 11.02 6.15
C ASN A 289 16.26 12.54 5.89
N ALA A 290 15.10 13.06 5.57
CA ALA A 290 14.89 14.50 5.44
C ALA A 290 15.11 15.23 6.77
N ALA A 291 14.56 14.72 7.87
CA ALA A 291 14.71 15.28 9.20
C ALA A 291 16.17 15.27 9.68
N LYS A 292 16.96 14.30 9.24
CA LYS A 292 18.41 14.23 9.50
C LYS A 292 19.25 15.11 8.59
N GLY A 293 18.65 15.77 7.60
CA GLY A 293 19.36 16.58 6.62
C GLY A 293 20.01 15.79 5.49
N ASN A 294 19.67 14.52 5.33
CA ASN A 294 20.25 13.63 4.31
C ASN A 294 19.46 13.63 2.99
N TYR A 295 18.33 14.29 2.95
CA TYR A 295 17.47 14.35 1.76
C TYR A 295 17.25 15.81 1.36
N LYS A 296 17.42 16.09 0.07
CA LYS A 296 17.14 17.41 -0.49
C LYS A 296 16.06 17.30 -1.57
N LYS A 297 14.94 17.94 -1.31
CA LYS A 297 13.84 18.00 -2.27
C LYS A 297 14.21 18.85 -3.50
N PRO A 298 13.88 18.40 -4.73
CA PRO A 298 13.96 19.26 -5.91
C PRO A 298 13.10 20.52 -5.75
N ALA A 299 13.53 21.65 -6.34
CA ALA A 299 12.82 22.93 -6.23
C ALA A 299 11.41 22.89 -6.85
N ASN A 300 11.20 22.10 -7.89
CA ASN A 300 9.92 21.97 -8.60
C ASN A 300 9.66 20.51 -8.94
N GLY A 301 9.43 19.72 -7.91
CA GLY A 301 9.18 18.29 -8.05
C GLY A 301 9.17 17.60 -6.70
N TYR A 302 8.83 16.33 -6.70
CA TYR A 302 8.97 15.45 -5.55
C TYR A 302 9.20 14.02 -6.04
N ASP A 303 9.63 13.16 -5.14
CA ASP A 303 9.96 11.80 -5.50
C ASP A 303 8.82 10.83 -5.18
N GLU A 304 8.68 9.82 -6.02
CA GLU A 304 7.75 8.73 -5.80
C GLU A 304 8.53 7.41 -5.70
N ILE A 305 8.16 6.61 -4.73
CA ILE A 305 8.59 5.23 -4.60
C ILE A 305 7.41 4.35 -4.97
N VAL A 306 7.58 3.50 -5.97
CA VAL A 306 6.55 2.57 -6.42
C VAL A 306 6.92 1.18 -5.96
N ASN A 307 6.13 0.62 -5.04
CA ASN A 307 6.30 -0.74 -4.56
C ASN A 307 5.46 -1.71 -5.40
N PRO A 308 5.97 -2.90 -5.69
CA PRO A 308 5.12 -3.95 -6.23
C PRO A 308 4.22 -4.53 -5.14
N TYR A 309 3.08 -5.08 -5.56
CA TYR A 309 2.33 -5.99 -4.70
C TYR A 309 3.08 -7.31 -4.54
N ILE A 310 2.80 -8.01 -3.45
CA ILE A 310 3.18 -9.40 -3.29
C ILE A 310 2.07 -10.26 -3.90
N TYR A 311 2.45 -11.19 -4.79
CA TYR A 311 1.52 -12.07 -5.46
C TYR A 311 1.61 -13.48 -4.90
N VAL A 312 0.47 -14.06 -4.58
CA VAL A 312 0.37 -15.40 -4.01
C VAL A 312 -0.66 -16.18 -4.84
N SER A 313 -0.24 -17.30 -5.44
CA SER A 313 -1.07 -18.11 -6.33
C SER A 313 -1.02 -19.61 -6.05
N SER A 314 -0.41 -20.00 -4.94
CA SER A 314 -0.37 -21.40 -4.48
C SER A 314 -0.22 -21.45 -2.96
N THR A 315 -0.58 -22.58 -2.38
CA THR A 315 -0.37 -22.83 -0.94
C THR A 315 1.11 -22.69 -0.56
N LYS A 316 2.00 -23.18 -1.41
CA LYS A 316 3.46 -23.07 -1.20
C LYS A 316 3.92 -21.60 -1.16
N ASP A 317 3.43 -20.77 -2.09
CA ASP A 317 3.72 -19.34 -2.09
C ASP A 317 3.19 -18.66 -0.83
N TYR A 318 1.98 -19.02 -0.43
CA TYR A 318 1.37 -18.45 0.78
C TYR A 318 2.17 -18.82 2.04
N ASP A 319 2.62 -20.07 2.16
CA ASP A 319 3.42 -20.51 3.30
C ASP A 319 4.75 -19.74 3.40
N LYS A 320 5.40 -19.51 2.27
CA LYS A 320 6.59 -18.65 2.22
C LYS A 320 6.29 -17.21 2.58
N TYR A 321 5.20 -16.66 2.04
CA TYR A 321 4.74 -15.32 2.42
C TYR A 321 4.50 -15.24 3.92
N ALA A 322 3.76 -16.18 4.49
CA ALA A 322 3.47 -16.21 5.92
C ALA A 322 4.74 -16.26 6.77
N LYS A 323 5.75 -17.01 6.34
CA LYS A 323 7.04 -17.08 7.03
C LYS A 323 7.78 -15.75 6.99
N TYR A 324 7.97 -15.18 5.80
CA TYR A 324 8.88 -14.05 5.59
C TYR A 324 8.23 -12.68 5.80
N PHE A 325 6.91 -12.59 5.79
CA PHE A 325 6.18 -11.33 5.92
C PHE A 325 5.25 -11.26 7.13
N VAL A 326 4.84 -12.39 7.68
CA VAL A 326 3.90 -12.42 8.82
C VAL A 326 4.60 -12.87 10.10
N SER A 327 5.27 -14.01 10.10
CA SER A 327 6.03 -14.51 11.26
C SER A 327 7.32 -13.73 11.48
N GLU A 328 7.94 -13.27 10.40
CA GLU A 328 9.11 -12.42 10.39
C GLU A 328 8.79 -11.12 9.68
N PHE A 329 9.66 -10.12 9.77
CA PHE A 329 9.55 -8.91 8.97
C PHE A 329 10.35 -9.06 7.67
N PRO A 330 9.92 -8.40 6.57
CA PRO A 330 10.70 -8.40 5.32
C PRO A 330 12.02 -7.64 5.44
N TYR A 331 12.21 -6.84 6.49
CA TYR A 331 13.44 -6.14 6.82
C TYR A 331 13.77 -6.33 8.30
N ASN A 332 14.96 -6.85 8.59
CA ASN A 332 15.45 -7.02 9.96
C ASN A 332 16.12 -5.73 10.48
N ASP A 333 16.53 -5.71 11.75
CA ASP A 333 17.13 -4.52 12.38
C ASP A 333 18.35 -4.01 11.63
N LYS A 334 19.21 -4.91 11.16
CA LYS A 334 20.42 -4.53 10.41
C LYS A 334 20.05 -3.86 9.08
N GLU A 335 19.06 -4.40 8.39
CA GLU A 335 18.54 -3.83 7.13
C GLU A 335 17.87 -2.49 7.36
N LEU A 336 17.07 -2.35 8.43
CA LEU A 336 16.43 -1.08 8.78
C LEU A 336 17.46 0.01 9.08
N LYS A 337 18.51 -0.33 9.80
CA LYS A 337 19.62 0.61 10.09
C LYS A 337 20.37 1.02 8.82
N ALA A 338 20.56 0.09 7.89
CA ALA A 338 21.17 0.39 6.60
C ALA A 338 20.28 1.33 5.77
N MET A 339 18.97 1.10 5.73
CA MET A 339 18.01 1.95 5.01
C MET A 339 18.02 3.39 5.51
N ALA A 340 18.29 3.59 6.78
CA ALA A 340 18.40 4.93 7.38
C ALA A 340 19.57 5.77 6.84
N ASN A 341 20.51 5.14 6.16
CA ASN A 341 21.67 5.79 5.53
C ASN A 341 21.64 5.70 4.00
N ASP A 342 20.60 5.09 3.44
CA ASP A 342 20.47 4.93 1.99
C ASP A 342 20.12 6.25 1.32
N THR A 343 20.62 6.41 0.10
CA THR A 343 20.17 7.46 -0.80
C THR A 343 18.75 7.14 -1.30
N LEU A 344 18.05 8.13 -1.80
CA LEU A 344 16.73 7.92 -2.39
C LEU A 344 16.74 6.91 -3.55
N PRO A 345 17.71 6.96 -4.51
CA PRO A 345 17.80 5.91 -5.54
C PRO A 345 17.97 4.50 -4.98
N GLU A 346 18.73 4.33 -3.89
CA GLU A 346 18.89 3.05 -3.23
C GLU A 346 17.59 2.57 -2.58
N LEU A 347 16.84 3.46 -1.92
CA LEU A 347 15.52 3.15 -1.36
C LEU A 347 14.53 2.74 -2.47
N LYS A 348 14.51 3.46 -3.59
CA LYS A 348 13.66 3.12 -4.74
C LYS A 348 13.99 1.73 -5.30
N LYS A 349 15.25 1.41 -5.40
CA LYS A 349 15.71 0.11 -5.91
C LYS A 349 15.29 -1.03 -4.97
N GLN A 350 15.46 -0.85 -3.66
CA GLN A 350 15.04 -1.84 -2.66
C GLN A 350 13.53 -2.03 -2.68
N ALA A 351 12.77 -0.95 -2.75
CA ALA A 351 11.32 -1.01 -2.82
C ALA A 351 10.83 -1.78 -4.05
N ALA A 352 11.41 -1.50 -5.21
CA ALA A 352 11.04 -2.17 -6.46
C ALA A 352 11.41 -3.66 -6.47
N ALA A 353 12.38 -4.07 -5.68
CA ALA A 353 12.86 -5.45 -5.62
C ALA A 353 12.09 -6.34 -4.65
N ILE A 354 11.24 -5.77 -3.77
CA ILE A 354 10.58 -6.56 -2.73
C ILE A 354 9.68 -7.63 -3.32
N SER A 355 9.88 -8.87 -2.89
CA SER A 355 9.07 -10.03 -3.23
C SER A 355 9.32 -11.12 -2.18
N VAL A 356 8.51 -12.16 -2.19
CA VAL A 356 8.76 -13.34 -1.33
C VAL A 356 10.15 -13.90 -1.61
N LYS A 357 10.51 -14.03 -2.89
CA LYS A 357 11.83 -14.53 -3.29
C LYS A 357 12.97 -13.62 -2.81
N ASP A 358 12.81 -12.31 -2.88
CA ASP A 358 13.79 -11.34 -2.38
C ASP A 358 14.03 -11.54 -0.88
N VAL A 359 12.96 -11.57 -0.09
CA VAL A 359 13.09 -11.73 1.37
C VAL A 359 13.68 -13.10 1.71
N GLU A 360 13.22 -14.16 1.04
CA GLU A 360 13.79 -15.50 1.21
C GLU A 360 15.30 -15.50 0.95
N SER A 361 15.75 -14.89 -0.13
CA SER A 361 17.17 -14.85 -0.48
C SER A 361 18.01 -14.04 0.51
N ARG A 362 17.46 -13.00 1.12
CA ARG A 362 18.15 -12.17 2.12
C ARG A 362 18.17 -12.82 3.51
N HIS A 363 17.14 -13.57 3.89
CA HIS A 363 16.93 -14.06 5.24
C HIS A 363 17.16 -15.55 5.42
N SER A 364 17.12 -16.35 4.37
CA SER A 364 17.35 -17.79 4.45
C SER A 364 18.84 -18.16 4.48
N VAL A 365 19.72 -17.26 4.11
CA VAL A 365 21.18 -17.47 4.10
C VAL A 365 21.70 -17.33 5.53
N LYS A 366 22.39 -18.37 5.98
CA LYS A 366 22.96 -18.44 7.35
C LYS A 366 24.44 -18.64 7.33
#